data_4471edffccfbb706ed3e94ec995f67bb
#
_entry.id   4471edffccfbb706ed3e94ec995f67bb
#
_cell.length_a   1.000
_cell.length_b   1.000
_cell.length_c   1.000
_cell.angle_alpha   90.00
_cell.angle_beta   90.00
_cell.angle_gamma   90.00
#
_symmetry.space_group_name_H-M   'P 1'
#
loop_
_entity.id
_entity.type
_entity.pdbx_description
1 polymer ?
#
loop_
_entity_poly.entity_id
_entity_poly.type
_entity_poly.pdbx_seq_one_letter_code
_entity_poly.pdbx_strand_id
1 'polypeptide(L)'
;MLIDDTHEELYLLQAPFPLYKMAKSVGDSFKDRRTIYALTNESTISDDRLEELLTDVVRHTPSPFNSQTSRLIVLLKDEHQKLWNIAYEVASSTVSPEVFDKVYKPRIAMFRGGYGTVLFYEDPAPIRPLEEKWPMLMDKFPQWSEHASAMHQYARESKPNKTLSTLLMNNPLVWTLLEAEGLGCSLQHYNPMFDAHVAEQWKIPADWSLKAQLVFGKPIGGPREKTFEPVNQRLFVHGK
;
A
#
# COMPACT_ATOMS: atom_id res chain seq x y z
N MET A 1 -51.96 -41.78 28.25
CA MET A 1 -51.88 -40.48 27.59
C MET A 1 -50.40 -40.27 27.24
N LEU A 2 -50.10 -40.70 26.01
CA LEU A 2 -48.72 -40.75 25.48
C LEU A 2 -48.41 -39.36 24.94
N ILE A 3 -47.32 -38.75 25.38
CA ILE A 3 -46.74 -37.54 24.82
C ILE A 3 -45.65 -37.97 23.86
N ASP A 4 -45.83 -37.59 22.62
CA ASP A 4 -45.02 -37.92 21.43
C ASP A 4 -43.73 -37.09 21.42
N ASP A 5 -42.60 -37.78 21.55
CA ASP A 5 -41.24 -37.23 21.48
C ASP A 5 -40.71 -37.33 20.03
N THR A 6 -41.17 -36.44 19.17
CA THR A 6 -40.62 -36.39 17.77
C THR A 6 -40.34 -34.95 17.31
N HIS A 7 -39.40 -34.26 18.01
CA HIS A 7 -38.87 -32.98 17.52
C HIS A 7 -37.39 -32.76 17.78
N GLU A 8 -36.56 -33.82 17.80
CA GLU A 8 -35.11 -33.67 18.01
C GLU A 8 -34.22 -34.18 16.85
N GLU A 9 -34.68 -34.19 15.62
CA GLU A 9 -33.83 -34.61 14.47
C GLU A 9 -33.88 -33.67 13.28
N LEU A 10 -33.61 -32.36 13.45
CA LEU A 10 -33.51 -31.46 12.31
C LEU A 10 -32.44 -30.37 12.44
N TYR A 11 -31.40 -30.58 13.22
CA TYR A 11 -30.28 -29.61 13.35
C TYR A 11 -28.86 -30.14 13.01
N LEU A 12 -28.72 -31.21 12.26
CA LEU A 12 -27.42 -31.77 11.94
C LEU A 12 -27.17 -31.95 10.45
N LEU A 13 -27.35 -30.91 9.64
CA LEU A 13 -26.77 -30.82 8.29
C LEU A 13 -26.47 -29.37 7.91
N GLN A 14 -25.76 -28.65 8.78
CA GLN A 14 -24.96 -27.53 8.30
C GLN A 14 -23.60 -28.10 7.92
N ALA A 15 -23.28 -28.04 6.63
CA ALA A 15 -21.94 -28.35 6.12
C ALA A 15 -20.90 -27.61 6.98
N PRO A 16 -19.78 -28.24 7.33
CA PRO A 16 -18.75 -27.54 8.08
C PRO A 16 -18.34 -26.32 7.25
N PHE A 17 -18.55 -25.13 7.80
CA PHE A 17 -17.92 -23.93 7.27
C PHE A 17 -16.46 -24.28 7.03
N PRO A 18 -15.90 -23.98 5.85
CA PRO A 18 -14.49 -24.17 5.64
C PRO A 18 -13.79 -23.52 6.83
N LEU A 19 -12.92 -24.29 7.51
CA LEU A 19 -12.06 -23.76 8.58
C LEU A 19 -11.26 -22.62 7.94
N TYR A 20 -11.81 -21.41 8.03
CA TYR A 20 -11.09 -20.18 7.69
C TYR A 20 -9.88 -20.22 8.60
N LYS A 21 -8.71 -20.41 8.03
CA LYS A 21 -7.44 -20.24 8.73
C LYS A 21 -7.56 -18.88 9.40
N MET A 22 -7.65 -18.85 10.74
CA MET A 22 -7.87 -17.59 11.45
C MET A 22 -6.84 -16.61 10.95
N ALA A 23 -7.32 -15.57 10.26
CA ALA A 23 -6.44 -14.51 9.79
C ALA A 23 -5.68 -13.99 11.00
N LYS A 24 -4.39 -13.76 10.83
CA LYS A 24 -3.52 -13.18 11.85
C LYS A 24 -4.16 -11.87 12.35
N SER A 25 -4.11 -11.60 13.65
CA SER A 25 -4.67 -10.35 14.14
C SER A 25 -3.98 -9.15 13.49
N VAL A 26 -4.70 -8.06 13.30
CA VAL A 26 -4.12 -6.81 12.74
C VAL A 26 -2.93 -6.34 13.58
N GLY A 27 -3.01 -6.51 14.93
CA GLY A 27 -1.93 -6.14 15.84
C GLY A 27 -0.66 -6.97 15.64
N ASP A 28 -0.80 -8.27 15.39
CA ASP A 28 0.36 -9.14 15.12
C ASP A 28 0.91 -8.88 13.72
N SER A 29 0.04 -8.73 12.72
CA SER A 29 0.45 -8.37 11.37
C SER A 29 1.18 -7.02 11.31
N PHE A 30 0.75 -6.05 12.12
CA PHE A 30 1.46 -4.77 12.25
C PHE A 30 2.89 -4.94 12.81
N LYS A 31 3.08 -5.81 13.80
CA LYS A 31 4.40 -6.10 14.40
C LYS A 31 5.30 -6.87 13.42
N ASP A 32 4.72 -7.85 12.72
CA ASP A 32 5.45 -8.77 11.86
C ASP A 32 5.68 -8.21 10.44
N ARG A 33 4.88 -7.21 10.04
CA ARG A 33 5.05 -6.51 8.76
C ARG A 33 6.46 -5.96 8.62
N ARG A 34 7.21 -6.53 7.71
CA ARG A 34 8.61 -6.19 7.40
C ARG A 34 8.82 -6.20 5.89
N THR A 35 9.79 -5.42 5.43
CA THR A 35 10.24 -5.50 4.03
C THR A 35 10.80 -6.87 3.72
N ILE A 36 10.23 -7.56 2.73
CA ILE A 36 10.71 -8.82 2.20
C ILE A 36 11.00 -8.60 0.72
N TYR A 37 12.27 -8.78 0.34
CA TYR A 37 12.70 -8.61 -1.05
C TYR A 37 12.66 -9.91 -1.86
N ALA A 38 12.82 -11.06 -1.19
CA ALA A 38 12.80 -12.36 -1.83
C ALA A 38 11.35 -12.81 -2.03
N LEU A 39 10.77 -12.41 -3.15
CA LEU A 39 9.38 -12.66 -3.54
C LEU A 39 9.34 -13.54 -4.79
N THR A 40 8.24 -14.27 -4.97
CA THR A 40 7.92 -14.98 -6.20
C THR A 40 6.74 -14.35 -6.91
N ASN A 41 6.55 -14.71 -8.16
CA ASN A 41 5.38 -14.35 -8.97
C ASN A 41 4.12 -15.18 -8.64
N GLU A 42 4.06 -15.75 -7.42
CA GLU A 42 2.90 -16.44 -6.88
C GLU A 42 2.21 -15.58 -5.82
N SER A 43 0.92 -15.82 -5.61
CA SER A 43 0.12 -15.25 -4.53
C SER A 43 -0.32 -16.33 -3.55
N THR A 44 -0.49 -15.96 -2.28
CA THR A 44 -1.06 -16.81 -1.23
C THR A 44 -2.59 -16.78 -1.21
N ILE A 45 -3.19 -15.81 -1.90
CA ILE A 45 -4.64 -15.60 -2.02
C ILE A 45 -5.04 -15.42 -3.48
N SER A 46 -6.34 -15.55 -3.77
CA SER A 46 -6.90 -15.28 -5.11
C SER A 46 -6.88 -13.79 -5.44
N ASP A 47 -6.98 -13.48 -6.74
CA ASP A 47 -7.11 -12.08 -7.21
C ASP A 47 -8.38 -11.42 -6.66
N ASP A 48 -9.50 -12.16 -6.59
CA ASP A 48 -10.77 -11.68 -6.03
C ASP A 48 -10.61 -11.31 -4.55
N ARG A 49 -9.92 -12.16 -3.77
CA ARG A 49 -9.63 -11.87 -2.36
C ARG A 49 -8.74 -10.65 -2.19
N LEU A 50 -7.77 -10.49 -3.06
CA LEU A 50 -6.92 -9.31 -3.08
C LEU A 50 -7.74 -8.04 -3.37
N GLU A 51 -8.65 -8.09 -4.35
CA GLU A 51 -9.54 -6.98 -4.68
C GLU A 51 -10.48 -6.62 -3.52
N GLU A 52 -11.05 -7.61 -2.82
CA GLU A 52 -11.85 -7.38 -1.60
C GLU A 52 -11.06 -6.61 -0.55
N LEU A 53 -9.85 -7.07 -0.20
CA LEU A 53 -8.99 -6.43 0.80
C LEU A 53 -8.66 -4.99 0.43
N LEU A 54 -8.31 -4.75 -0.82
CA LEU A 54 -7.97 -3.41 -1.29
C LEU A 54 -9.20 -2.50 -1.37
N THR A 55 -10.36 -3.05 -1.68
CA THR A 55 -11.65 -2.35 -1.61
C THR A 55 -11.94 -1.87 -0.20
N ASP A 56 -11.74 -2.73 0.80
CA ASP A 56 -11.92 -2.36 2.21
C ASP A 56 -10.94 -1.26 2.63
N VAL A 57 -9.68 -1.33 2.20
CA VAL A 57 -8.72 -0.25 2.45
C VAL A 57 -9.21 1.06 1.86
N VAL A 58 -9.61 1.08 0.59
CA VAL A 58 -10.07 2.32 -0.07
C VAL A 58 -11.32 2.90 0.62
N ARG A 59 -12.24 2.04 1.06
CA ARG A 59 -13.49 2.46 1.71
C ARG A 59 -13.31 2.96 3.13
N HIS A 60 -12.44 2.31 3.89
CA HIS A 60 -12.39 2.46 5.35
C HIS A 60 -11.17 3.22 5.85
N THR A 61 -10.21 3.56 4.98
CA THR A 61 -9.09 4.44 5.37
C THR A 61 -9.61 5.84 5.63
N PRO A 62 -9.38 6.39 6.84
CA PRO A 62 -9.81 7.74 7.15
C PRO A 62 -9.07 8.77 6.30
N SER A 63 -9.74 9.86 6.00
CA SER A 63 -9.14 11.03 5.36
C SER A 63 -9.67 12.32 6.01
N PRO A 64 -8.87 13.39 6.08
CA PRO A 64 -9.34 14.65 6.61
C PRO A 64 -10.58 15.14 5.86
N PHE A 65 -11.59 15.56 6.61
CA PHE A 65 -12.88 16.00 6.04
C PHE A 65 -13.55 14.98 5.11
N ASN A 66 -13.19 13.70 5.24
CA ASN A 66 -13.64 12.64 4.34
C ASN A 66 -13.33 12.95 2.87
N SER A 67 -12.18 13.55 2.61
CA SER A 67 -11.76 14.02 1.28
C SER A 67 -11.56 12.88 0.27
N GLN A 68 -11.23 11.67 0.73
CA GLN A 68 -11.10 10.46 -0.08
C GLN A 68 -10.23 10.66 -1.35
N THR A 69 -9.11 11.34 -1.20
CA THR A 69 -8.21 11.67 -2.32
C THR A 69 -7.34 10.54 -2.80
N SER A 70 -7.22 9.45 -2.02
CA SER A 70 -6.38 8.30 -2.37
C SER A 70 -6.93 7.51 -3.55
N ARG A 71 -6.04 7.10 -4.47
CA ARG A 71 -6.32 6.19 -5.58
C ARG A 71 -5.32 5.06 -5.56
N LEU A 72 -5.79 3.84 -5.71
CA LEU A 72 -4.94 2.66 -5.85
C LEU A 72 -5.05 2.12 -7.27
N ILE A 73 -3.91 1.85 -7.89
CA ILE A 73 -3.84 1.10 -9.15
C ILE A 73 -3.08 -0.19 -8.85
N VAL A 74 -3.74 -1.31 -9.12
CA VAL A 74 -3.19 -2.64 -8.82
C VAL A 74 -2.79 -3.29 -10.13
N LEU A 75 -1.50 -3.58 -10.25
CA LEU A 75 -0.92 -4.21 -11.42
C LEU A 75 -0.50 -5.63 -11.06
N LEU A 76 -1.11 -6.62 -11.67
CA LEU A 76 -0.86 -8.04 -11.43
C LEU A 76 -0.20 -8.71 -12.63
N LYS A 77 0.57 -9.75 -12.39
CA LYS A 77 1.08 -10.65 -13.45
C LYS A 77 1.78 -9.88 -14.57
N ASP A 78 1.25 -9.94 -15.78
CA ASP A 78 1.84 -9.28 -16.97
C ASP A 78 1.85 -7.75 -16.84
N GLU A 79 0.84 -7.16 -16.20
CA GLU A 79 0.80 -5.70 -15.97
C GLU A 79 1.88 -5.28 -14.95
N HIS A 80 2.13 -6.09 -13.94
CA HIS A 80 3.26 -5.91 -13.03
C HIS A 80 4.61 -5.99 -13.78
N GLN A 81 4.77 -6.96 -14.69
CA GLN A 81 5.97 -7.08 -15.52
C GLN A 81 6.18 -5.85 -16.41
N LYS A 82 5.10 -5.33 -17.03
CA LYS A 82 5.15 -4.10 -17.85
C LYS A 82 5.65 -2.91 -17.04
N LEU A 83 5.15 -2.71 -15.82
CA LEU A 83 5.61 -1.64 -14.94
C LEU A 83 7.12 -1.66 -14.75
N TRP A 84 7.67 -2.82 -14.37
CA TRP A 84 9.09 -2.91 -14.08
C TRP A 84 9.95 -2.95 -15.34
N ASN A 85 9.40 -3.26 -16.51
CA ASN A 85 10.05 -3.05 -17.82
C ASN A 85 10.16 -1.55 -18.12
N ILE A 86 9.09 -0.76 -17.93
CA ILE A 86 9.14 0.70 -18.04
C ILE A 86 10.22 1.26 -17.10
N ALA A 87 10.24 0.84 -15.84
CA ALA A 87 11.26 1.27 -14.90
C ALA A 87 12.69 0.93 -15.36
N TYR A 88 12.87 -0.25 -15.97
CA TYR A 88 14.17 -0.67 -16.54
C TYR A 88 14.61 0.23 -17.70
N GLU A 89 13.73 0.46 -18.65
CA GLU A 89 13.99 1.28 -19.85
C GLU A 89 14.31 2.74 -19.47
N VAL A 90 13.48 3.33 -18.60
CA VAL A 90 13.70 4.70 -18.14
C VAL A 90 15.00 4.82 -17.35
N ALA A 91 15.26 3.92 -16.41
CA ALA A 91 16.51 3.96 -15.65
C ALA A 91 17.74 3.80 -16.56
N SER A 92 17.70 2.85 -17.52
CA SER A 92 18.82 2.60 -18.43
C SER A 92 19.16 3.79 -19.33
N SER A 93 18.17 4.62 -19.65
CA SER A 93 18.35 5.82 -20.48
C SER A 93 18.68 7.09 -19.67
N THR A 94 18.37 7.09 -18.37
CA THR A 94 18.47 8.30 -17.52
C THR A 94 19.78 8.38 -16.75
N VAL A 95 20.32 7.24 -16.28
CA VAL A 95 21.53 7.21 -15.47
C VAL A 95 22.72 6.68 -16.25
N SER A 96 23.96 6.88 -15.73
CA SER A 96 25.15 6.31 -16.38
C SER A 96 25.09 4.77 -16.40
N PRO A 97 25.72 4.12 -17.42
CA PRO A 97 25.73 2.65 -17.50
C PRO A 97 26.26 1.97 -16.24
N GLU A 98 27.28 2.57 -15.60
CA GLU A 98 27.85 2.04 -14.37
C GLU A 98 26.83 2.06 -13.21
N VAL A 99 26.12 3.15 -13.02
CA VAL A 99 25.07 3.29 -11.98
C VAL A 99 23.90 2.37 -12.29
N PHE A 100 23.52 2.29 -13.56
CA PHE A 100 22.46 1.39 -13.99
C PHE A 100 22.78 -0.07 -13.63
N ASP A 101 23.94 -0.58 -14.08
CA ASP A 101 24.31 -1.99 -13.89
C ASP A 101 24.52 -2.35 -12.41
N LYS A 102 25.09 -1.44 -11.60
CA LYS A 102 25.36 -1.70 -10.18
C LYS A 102 24.15 -1.50 -9.26
N VAL A 103 23.25 -0.58 -9.58
CA VAL A 103 22.19 -0.15 -8.66
C VAL A 103 20.80 -0.50 -9.16
N TYR A 104 20.41 -0.06 -10.36
CA TYR A 104 19.03 -0.16 -10.84
C TYR A 104 18.68 -1.55 -11.37
N LYS A 105 19.48 -2.07 -12.25
CA LYS A 105 19.24 -3.35 -12.91
C LYS A 105 19.02 -4.53 -11.95
N PRO A 106 19.85 -4.79 -10.94
CA PRO A 106 19.60 -5.88 -9.99
C PRO A 106 18.36 -5.65 -9.12
N ARG A 107 18.07 -4.40 -8.76
CA ARG A 107 16.87 -4.07 -7.97
C ARG A 107 15.60 -4.24 -8.78
N ILE A 108 15.57 -3.73 -10.01
CA ILE A 108 14.41 -3.87 -10.89
C ILE A 108 14.16 -5.36 -11.20
N ALA A 109 15.21 -6.14 -11.46
CA ALA A 109 15.08 -7.59 -11.65
C ALA A 109 14.45 -8.28 -10.43
N MET A 110 14.85 -7.87 -9.22
CA MET A 110 14.27 -8.37 -7.98
C MET A 110 12.79 -8.00 -7.82
N PHE A 111 12.40 -6.76 -8.15
CA PHE A 111 11.01 -6.32 -8.06
C PHE A 111 10.12 -7.01 -9.09
N ARG A 112 10.61 -7.22 -10.30
CA ARG A 112 9.93 -8.02 -11.34
C ARG A 112 9.61 -9.44 -10.90
N GLY A 113 10.35 -10.00 -9.94
CA GLY A 113 10.09 -11.32 -9.37
C GLY A 113 8.81 -11.40 -8.53
N GLY A 114 8.17 -10.28 -8.20
CA GLY A 114 6.92 -10.25 -7.46
C GLY A 114 5.70 -10.68 -8.27
N TYR A 115 4.58 -10.89 -7.57
CA TYR A 115 3.28 -11.21 -8.16
C TYR A 115 2.56 -9.97 -8.70
N GLY A 116 2.67 -8.86 -7.96
CA GLY A 116 2.00 -7.62 -8.30
C GLY A 116 2.64 -6.39 -7.66
N THR A 117 2.14 -5.23 -8.06
CA THR A 117 2.48 -3.93 -7.49
C THR A 117 1.23 -3.10 -7.27
N VAL A 118 1.09 -2.54 -6.08
CA VAL A 118 0.10 -1.47 -5.80
C VAL A 118 0.79 -0.13 -5.99
N LEU A 119 0.24 0.69 -6.87
CA LEU A 119 0.63 2.09 -7.06
C LEU A 119 -0.29 2.97 -6.23
N PHE A 120 0.30 3.85 -5.43
CA PHE A 120 -0.42 4.80 -4.58
C PHE A 120 -0.42 6.17 -5.25
N TYR A 121 -1.61 6.65 -5.59
CA TYR A 121 -1.82 7.95 -6.21
C TYR A 121 -2.61 8.88 -5.31
N GLU A 122 -2.33 10.16 -5.43
CA GLU A 122 -3.11 11.27 -4.88
C GLU A 122 -3.88 11.94 -6.03
N ASP A 123 -5.19 12.06 -5.86
CA ASP A 123 -6.08 12.85 -6.71
C ASP A 123 -6.48 14.13 -5.98
N PRO A 124 -6.05 15.32 -6.41
CA PRO A 124 -6.36 16.57 -5.74
C PRO A 124 -7.80 17.07 -5.98
N ALA A 125 -8.53 16.50 -6.94
CA ALA A 125 -9.85 17.00 -7.32
C ALA A 125 -10.84 17.09 -6.16
N PRO A 126 -10.91 16.12 -5.21
CA PRO A 126 -11.84 16.21 -4.07
C PRO A 126 -11.50 17.32 -3.06
N ILE A 127 -10.31 17.91 -3.12
CA ILE A 127 -9.91 19.00 -2.20
C ILE A 127 -10.46 20.35 -2.68
N ARG A 128 -10.57 20.56 -3.99
CA ARG A 128 -11.01 21.85 -4.57
C ARG A 128 -12.30 22.42 -3.96
N PRO A 129 -13.39 21.64 -3.78
CA PRO A 129 -14.59 22.14 -3.12
C PRO A 129 -14.36 22.56 -1.65
N LEU A 130 -13.38 21.96 -0.96
CA LEU A 130 -13.03 22.32 0.41
C LEU A 130 -12.27 23.65 0.44
N GLU A 131 -11.38 23.89 -0.52
CA GLU A 131 -10.67 25.15 -0.69
C GLU A 131 -11.64 26.30 -0.99
N GLU A 132 -12.60 26.08 -1.88
CA GLU A 132 -13.64 27.04 -2.22
C GLU A 132 -14.54 27.38 -1.01
N LYS A 133 -14.84 26.37 -0.19
CA LYS A 133 -15.66 26.55 1.04
C LYS A 133 -14.95 27.32 2.12
N TRP A 134 -13.61 27.24 2.20
CA TRP A 134 -12.80 27.78 3.27
C TRP A 134 -11.66 28.68 2.78
N PRO A 135 -11.92 29.71 1.93
CA PRO A 135 -10.89 30.52 1.31
C PRO A 135 -10.01 31.27 2.35
N MET A 136 -10.60 31.67 3.48
CA MET A 136 -9.86 32.36 4.53
C MET A 136 -8.82 31.44 5.22
N LEU A 137 -9.07 30.11 5.26
CA LEU A 137 -8.10 29.14 5.78
C LEU A 137 -6.95 28.98 4.80
N MET A 138 -7.23 28.98 3.49
CA MET A 138 -6.22 28.90 2.44
C MET A 138 -5.27 30.10 2.45
N ASP A 139 -5.81 31.29 2.65
CA ASP A 139 -5.04 32.53 2.71
C ASP A 139 -4.10 32.57 3.94
N LYS A 140 -4.61 32.20 5.11
CA LYS A 140 -3.85 32.23 6.36
C LYS A 140 -2.96 31.00 6.58
N PHE A 141 -3.36 29.86 6.06
CA PHE A 141 -2.71 28.58 6.26
C PHE A 141 -2.63 27.81 4.93
N PRO A 142 -1.76 28.21 4.00
CA PRO A 142 -1.67 27.61 2.67
C PRO A 142 -1.35 26.10 2.69
N GLN A 143 -0.85 25.56 3.82
CA GLN A 143 -0.64 24.13 4.01
C GLN A 143 -1.93 23.37 4.36
N TRP A 144 -3.07 24.05 4.47
CA TRP A 144 -4.32 23.40 4.87
C TRP A 144 -4.85 22.43 3.80
N SER A 145 -4.71 22.77 2.52
CA SER A 145 -5.01 21.84 1.42
C SER A 145 -4.16 20.57 1.49
N GLU A 146 -2.90 20.73 1.89
CA GLU A 146 -2.03 19.59 2.15
C GLU A 146 -2.56 18.73 3.31
N HIS A 147 -3.08 19.30 4.36
CA HIS A 147 -3.68 18.56 5.46
C HIS A 147 -5.01 17.90 5.09
N ALA A 148 -5.74 18.44 4.11
CA ALA A 148 -6.98 17.85 3.61
C ALA A 148 -6.74 16.65 2.68
N SER A 149 -5.54 16.50 2.14
CA SER A 149 -5.15 15.36 1.33
C SER A 149 -5.05 14.09 2.17
N ALA A 150 -5.74 13.02 1.76
CA ALA A 150 -5.65 11.73 2.41
C ALA A 150 -4.25 11.12 2.30
N MET A 151 -3.51 11.44 1.25
CA MET A 151 -2.13 11.00 1.05
C MET A 151 -1.12 11.88 1.76
N HIS A 152 -1.47 13.12 2.07
CA HIS A 152 -0.58 14.03 2.78
C HIS A 152 -0.34 13.61 4.23
N GLN A 153 -1.25 12.91 4.82
CA GLN A 153 -1.02 12.19 6.07
C GLN A 153 -0.04 11.01 5.88
N TYR A 154 0.31 10.69 4.62
CA TYR A 154 1.08 9.52 4.24
C TYR A 154 2.44 9.85 3.64
N ALA A 155 2.59 11.00 3.02
CA ALA A 155 3.82 11.43 2.39
C ALA A 155 3.95 12.94 2.57
N ARG A 156 4.46 13.37 3.71
CA ARG A 156 4.94 14.73 3.84
C ARG A 156 6.13 14.87 2.91
N GLU A 157 5.93 15.45 1.74
CA GLU A 157 7.01 15.87 0.89
C GLU A 157 7.86 16.87 1.67
N SER A 158 8.95 16.39 2.20
CA SER A 158 10.01 17.25 2.68
C SER A 158 10.53 18.03 1.49
N LYS A 159 10.56 19.35 1.59
CA LYS A 159 11.27 20.22 0.65
C LYS A 159 12.65 19.63 0.33
N PRO A 160 13.24 19.87 -0.86
CA PRO A 160 14.34 19.09 -1.44
C PRO A 160 15.65 18.98 -0.65
N ASN A 161 15.68 19.32 0.62
CA ASN A 161 16.90 19.28 1.43
C ASN A 161 16.76 18.65 2.82
N LYS A 162 15.73 17.88 3.13
CA LYS A 162 15.65 17.20 4.43
C LYS A 162 15.09 15.79 4.29
N THR A 163 15.99 14.85 4.52
CA THR A 163 15.79 13.50 5.05
C THR A 163 14.42 12.87 4.77
N LEU A 164 14.48 11.81 4.02
CA LEU A 164 13.47 10.78 3.77
C LEU A 164 12.65 10.44 5.02
N SER A 165 11.79 11.31 5.45
CA SER A 165 10.78 11.02 6.48
C SER A 165 9.42 10.96 5.80
N THR A 166 9.17 9.90 5.15
CA THR A 166 8.39 8.78 5.55
C THR A 166 6.97 9.15 5.93
N LEU A 167 6.04 9.06 4.99
CA LEU A 167 5.17 7.93 4.83
C LEU A 167 4.22 7.71 6.02
N LEU A 168 2.94 7.71 5.85
CA LEU A 168 2.22 6.49 5.60
C LEU A 168 0.96 6.33 6.41
N MET A 169 -0.19 6.22 5.78
CA MET A 169 -1.18 5.39 6.41
C MET A 169 -1.87 4.38 5.47
N ASN A 170 -2.16 4.67 4.19
CA ASN A 170 -2.70 3.60 3.31
C ASN A 170 -1.68 2.50 3.08
N ASN A 171 -0.44 2.85 2.90
CA ASN A 171 0.61 1.92 2.66
C ASN A 171 0.80 0.91 3.83
N PRO A 172 0.84 1.31 5.12
CA PRO A 172 0.83 0.34 6.20
C PRO A 172 -0.45 -0.49 6.27
N LEU A 173 -1.61 0.08 5.92
CA LEU A 173 -2.86 -0.70 5.92
C LEU A 173 -2.83 -1.77 4.84
N VAL A 174 -2.58 -1.39 3.58
CA VAL A 174 -2.42 -2.37 2.49
C VAL A 174 -1.35 -3.40 2.86
N TRP A 175 -0.18 -2.95 3.28
CA TRP A 175 0.93 -3.84 3.61
C TRP A 175 0.62 -4.77 4.79
N THR A 176 -0.04 -4.26 5.84
CA THR A 176 -0.42 -5.05 7.01
C THR A 176 -1.46 -6.11 6.65
N LEU A 177 -2.44 -5.77 5.81
CA LEU A 177 -3.45 -6.71 5.36
C LEU A 177 -2.86 -7.78 4.43
N LEU A 178 -1.99 -7.41 3.52
CA LEU A 178 -1.27 -8.37 2.67
C LEU A 178 -0.38 -9.31 3.50
N GLU A 179 0.27 -8.78 4.55
CA GLU A 179 1.06 -9.60 5.47
C GLU A 179 0.16 -10.58 6.25
N ALA A 180 -1.03 -10.15 6.69
CA ALA A 180 -1.99 -11.01 7.37
C ALA A 180 -2.43 -12.21 6.52
N GLU A 181 -2.45 -12.04 5.20
CA GLU A 181 -2.74 -13.09 4.23
C GLU A 181 -1.48 -13.89 3.80
N GLY A 182 -0.33 -13.63 4.43
CA GLY A 182 0.93 -14.33 4.19
C GLY A 182 1.71 -13.85 2.96
N LEU A 183 1.39 -12.68 2.42
CA LEU A 183 2.15 -12.05 1.35
C LEU A 183 3.33 -11.24 1.90
N GLY A 184 4.47 -11.36 1.26
CA GLY A 184 5.61 -10.46 1.48
C GLY A 184 5.48 -9.21 0.65
N CYS A 185 6.00 -8.07 1.17
CA CYS A 185 5.93 -6.80 0.47
C CYS A 185 7.22 -6.00 0.57
N SER A 186 7.44 -5.13 -0.42
CA SER A 186 8.59 -4.21 -0.51
C SER A 186 8.15 -2.87 -1.09
N LEU A 187 8.26 -1.80 -0.29
CA LEU A 187 7.88 -0.46 -0.70
C LEU A 187 9.00 0.23 -1.46
N GLN A 188 8.64 0.86 -2.58
CA GLN A 188 9.56 1.53 -3.49
C GLN A 188 9.09 2.96 -3.78
N HIS A 189 10.06 3.81 -4.18
CA HIS A 189 9.85 5.21 -4.56
C HIS A 189 10.68 5.50 -5.81
N TYR A 190 10.17 5.06 -6.95
CA TYR A 190 10.78 5.35 -8.27
C TYR A 190 10.23 6.63 -8.89
N ASN A 191 9.21 7.21 -8.29
CA ASN A 191 8.66 8.51 -8.66
C ASN A 191 9.68 9.64 -8.32
N PRO A 192 9.78 10.70 -9.15
CA PRO A 192 9.02 10.91 -10.39
C PRO A 192 9.66 10.28 -11.64
N MET A 193 10.67 9.43 -11.53
CA MET A 193 11.53 8.99 -12.63
C MET A 193 10.74 8.40 -13.82
N PHE A 194 9.67 7.64 -13.55
CA PHE A 194 8.90 6.98 -14.60
C PHE A 194 7.42 7.39 -14.64
N ASP A 195 7.00 8.37 -13.86
CA ASP A 195 5.58 8.73 -13.69
C ASP A 195 4.86 9.01 -15.01
N ALA A 196 5.49 9.74 -15.92
CA ALA A 196 4.90 10.07 -17.22
C ALA A 196 4.64 8.81 -18.07
N HIS A 197 5.58 7.87 -18.12
CA HIS A 197 5.45 6.62 -18.86
C HIS A 197 4.38 5.71 -18.27
N VAL A 198 4.29 5.66 -16.94
CA VAL A 198 3.25 4.92 -16.21
C VAL A 198 1.88 5.53 -16.47
N ALA A 199 1.77 6.86 -16.43
CA ALA A 199 0.52 7.55 -16.70
C ALA A 199 0.04 7.32 -18.16
N GLU A 200 0.93 7.35 -19.13
CA GLU A 200 0.63 7.06 -20.53
C GLU A 200 0.15 5.61 -20.72
N GLN A 201 0.87 4.64 -20.15
CA GLN A 201 0.59 3.21 -20.29
C GLN A 201 -0.80 2.83 -19.78
N TRP A 202 -1.21 3.35 -18.64
CA TRP A 202 -2.49 3.02 -17.99
C TRP A 202 -3.52 4.13 -18.05
N LYS A 203 -3.29 5.17 -18.88
CA LYS A 203 -4.19 6.32 -19.09
C LYS A 203 -4.62 6.98 -17.77
N ILE A 204 -3.66 7.18 -16.89
CA ILE A 204 -3.87 7.79 -15.59
C ILE A 204 -4.06 9.30 -15.78
N PRO A 205 -5.05 9.93 -15.10
CA PRO A 205 -5.24 11.38 -15.17
C PRO A 205 -3.97 12.16 -14.83
N ALA A 206 -3.68 13.21 -15.61
CA ALA A 206 -2.44 13.97 -15.50
C ALA A 206 -2.30 14.76 -14.17
N ASP A 207 -3.42 15.01 -13.49
CA ASP A 207 -3.46 15.68 -12.19
C ASP A 207 -3.27 14.72 -10.99
N TRP A 208 -3.25 13.39 -11.23
CA TRP A 208 -2.92 12.42 -10.20
C TRP A 208 -1.41 12.36 -9.99
N SER A 209 -0.99 12.31 -8.74
CA SER A 209 0.42 12.28 -8.34
C SER A 209 0.80 10.92 -7.77
N LEU A 210 1.73 10.21 -8.42
CA LEU A 210 2.27 8.94 -7.91
C LEU A 210 3.13 9.19 -6.66
N LYS A 211 2.83 8.48 -5.58
CA LYS A 211 3.51 8.65 -4.29
C LYS A 211 4.44 7.49 -3.93
N ALA A 212 4.03 6.26 -4.22
CA ALA A 212 4.80 5.08 -3.87
C ALA A 212 4.36 3.85 -4.69
N GLN A 213 5.20 2.82 -4.69
CA GLN A 213 4.96 1.52 -5.30
C GLN A 213 5.19 0.43 -4.26
N LEU A 214 4.20 -0.42 -3.99
CA LEU A 214 4.33 -1.57 -3.09
C LEU A 214 4.35 -2.85 -3.91
N VAL A 215 5.53 -3.42 -4.09
CA VAL A 215 5.71 -4.74 -4.70
C VAL A 215 5.29 -5.80 -3.69
N PHE A 216 4.55 -6.82 -4.14
CA PHE A 216 4.15 -7.92 -3.28
C PHE A 216 4.17 -9.27 -4.02
N GLY A 217 4.20 -10.35 -3.25
CA GLY A 217 4.18 -11.72 -3.74
C GLY A 217 4.37 -12.73 -2.61
N LYS A 218 4.36 -14.01 -2.95
CA LYS A 218 4.64 -15.06 -1.97
C LYS A 218 6.12 -15.00 -1.54
N PRO A 219 6.42 -14.87 -0.24
CA PRO A 219 7.78 -14.77 0.24
C PRO A 219 8.50 -16.12 0.17
N ILE A 220 9.77 -16.11 -0.26
CA ILE A 220 10.70 -17.25 -0.24
C ILE A 220 11.90 -17.00 0.67
N GLY A 221 11.89 -15.90 1.41
CA GLY A 221 12.91 -15.55 2.40
C GLY A 221 12.33 -14.70 3.51
N GLY A 222 13.11 -14.50 4.56
CA GLY A 222 12.73 -13.68 5.70
C GLY A 222 13.15 -12.21 5.56
N PRO A 223 12.68 -11.35 6.47
CA PRO A 223 13.11 -9.98 6.57
C PRO A 223 14.57 -9.89 7.05
N ARG A 224 15.26 -8.82 6.66
CA ARG A 224 16.58 -8.50 7.21
C ARG A 224 16.49 -8.18 8.70
N GLU A 225 17.59 -8.29 9.42
CA GLU A 225 17.66 -7.86 10.81
C GLU A 225 17.23 -6.38 10.96
N LYS A 226 16.58 -6.07 12.07
CA LYS A 226 16.13 -4.71 12.38
C LYS A 226 16.54 -4.35 13.82
N THR A 227 17.20 -3.22 13.93
CA THR A 227 17.49 -2.57 15.22
C THR A 227 16.39 -1.57 15.57
N PHE A 228 16.26 -1.26 16.84
CA PHE A 228 15.28 -0.30 17.33
C PHE A 228 15.99 0.78 18.16
N GLU A 229 15.65 2.03 17.88
CA GLU A 229 16.04 3.14 18.75
C GLU A 229 15.26 3.05 20.07
N PRO A 230 15.84 3.54 21.17
CA PRO A 230 15.19 3.50 22.49
C PRO A 230 13.81 4.17 22.47
N VAL A 231 12.81 3.46 23.00
CA VAL A 231 11.41 3.93 22.99
C VAL A 231 11.24 5.21 23.80
N ASN A 232 11.95 5.36 24.92
CA ASN A 232 11.90 6.54 25.78
C ASN A 232 12.43 7.84 25.15
N GLN A 233 13.13 7.73 24.01
CA GLN A 233 13.55 8.89 23.21
C GLN A 233 12.53 9.26 22.11
N ARG A 234 11.47 8.46 21.95
CA ARG A 234 10.51 8.56 20.84
C ARG A 234 9.06 8.61 21.27
N LEU A 235 8.77 8.20 22.50
CA LEU A 235 7.43 8.23 23.09
C LEU A 235 7.48 8.93 24.44
N PHE A 236 6.75 10.03 24.52
CA PHE A 236 6.61 10.81 25.73
C PHE A 236 5.15 10.80 26.15
N VAL A 237 4.87 10.42 27.41
CA VAL A 237 3.51 10.38 27.95
C VAL A 237 3.44 11.29 29.15
N HIS A 238 2.57 12.30 29.06
CA HIS A 238 2.31 13.25 30.16
C HIS A 238 0.96 12.94 30.80
N GLY A 239 0.85 13.18 32.11
CA GLY A 239 -0.40 12.95 32.86
C GLY A 239 -0.57 11.54 33.42
N LYS A 240 0.51 10.77 33.52
CA LYS A 240 0.54 9.50 34.28
C LYS A 240 0.88 9.79 35.73
#